data_8304005bc731ad8b00335d6cf806ec52
#
_entry.id   8304005bc731ad8b00335d6cf806ec52
#
_cell.length_a   1.000
_cell.length_b   1.000
_cell.length_c   1.000
_cell.angle_alpha   90.00
_cell.angle_beta   90.00
_cell.angle_gamma   90.00
#
_symmetry.space_group_name_H-M   'P 1'
#
loop_
_entity.id
_entity.type
_entity.pdbx_description
1 polymer ?
#
loop_
_entity_poly.entity_id
_entity_poly.type
_entity_poly.pdbx_seq_one_letter_code
_entity_poly.pdbx_strand_id
1 'polypeptide(L)'
;MNPVLDIEVMRRRHLRQIMPIEEVVYPRPWSTGVFNAELDLAKRGERYYIVGTVAGRLVGYAGILFTPDDAHVTNIAVDPEWQRRGIATELLLELCWKARERGCQGMSLEVRVSNTAAQALYGRFGFVPAGVRRKYYENVEDAIVMWCHEIPEPPYRERLAARGPEAAR
;
A
#
# COMPACT_ATOMS: atom_id res chain seq x y z
N MET A 1 -15.20 -16.49 -4.99
CA MET A 1 -14.03 -16.43 -5.89
C MET A 1 -13.52 -14.99 -5.91
N ASN A 2 -12.26 -14.80 -5.61
CA ASN A 2 -11.67 -13.46 -5.72
C ASN A 2 -11.51 -13.07 -7.19
N PRO A 3 -11.75 -11.81 -7.55
CA PRO A 3 -11.52 -11.37 -8.92
C PRO A 3 -10.04 -11.49 -9.27
N VAL A 4 -9.73 -11.73 -10.54
CA VAL A 4 -8.35 -11.66 -11.02
C VAL A 4 -7.97 -10.18 -11.07
N LEU A 5 -6.95 -9.82 -10.31
CA LEU A 5 -6.43 -8.46 -10.23
C LEU A 5 -5.19 -8.34 -11.10
N ASP A 6 -5.22 -7.45 -12.06
CA ASP A 6 -4.03 -7.06 -12.82
C ASP A 6 -3.36 -5.87 -12.12
N ILE A 7 -2.09 -5.99 -11.79
CA ILE A 7 -1.32 -4.94 -11.13
C ILE A 7 -0.30 -4.37 -12.10
N GLU A 8 -0.29 -3.05 -12.24
CA GLU A 8 0.70 -2.33 -13.03
C GLU A 8 1.20 -1.08 -12.33
N VAL A 9 2.34 -0.56 -12.78
CA VAL A 9 2.90 0.69 -12.28
C VAL A 9 1.95 1.85 -12.59
N MET A 10 1.68 2.68 -11.60
CA MET A 10 0.82 3.86 -11.75
C MET A 10 1.43 4.87 -12.72
N ARG A 11 0.61 5.40 -13.60
CA ARG A 11 0.95 6.46 -14.56
C ARG A 11 -0.09 7.57 -14.51
N ARG A 12 0.25 8.74 -15.06
CA ARG A 12 -0.66 9.89 -15.09
C ARG A 12 -2.03 9.58 -15.71
N ARG A 13 -2.08 8.69 -16.70
CA ARG A 13 -3.34 8.27 -17.32
C ARG A 13 -4.32 7.62 -16.34
N HIS A 14 -3.82 7.03 -15.25
CA HIS A 14 -4.64 6.39 -14.25
C HIS A 14 -5.35 7.37 -13.30
N LEU A 15 -4.84 8.61 -13.19
CA LEU A 15 -5.35 9.58 -12.22
C LEU A 15 -6.83 9.88 -12.41
N ARG A 16 -7.32 9.84 -13.64
CA ARG A 16 -8.74 10.05 -13.94
C ARG A 16 -9.64 9.01 -13.25
N GLN A 17 -9.17 7.78 -13.10
CA GLN A 17 -9.89 6.73 -12.38
C GLN A 17 -9.55 6.69 -10.88
N ILE A 18 -8.36 7.15 -10.48
CA ILE A 18 -7.92 7.20 -9.08
C ILE A 18 -8.67 8.29 -8.31
N MET A 19 -8.83 9.48 -8.87
CA MET A 19 -9.38 10.63 -8.14
C MET A 19 -10.77 10.38 -7.54
N PRO A 20 -11.73 9.75 -8.23
CA PRO A 20 -13.02 9.42 -7.61
C PRO A 20 -12.89 8.48 -6.40
N ILE A 21 -11.96 7.53 -6.44
CA ILE A 21 -11.69 6.62 -5.31
C ILE A 21 -11.07 7.40 -4.15
N GLU A 22 -10.06 8.20 -4.43
CA GLU A 22 -9.36 9.04 -3.45
C GLU A 22 -10.33 9.93 -2.68
N GLU A 23 -11.22 10.60 -3.39
CA GLU A 23 -12.21 11.52 -2.81
C GLU A 23 -13.21 10.82 -1.89
N VAL A 24 -13.56 9.57 -2.18
CA VAL A 24 -14.51 8.80 -1.38
C VAL A 24 -13.83 8.14 -0.18
N VAL A 25 -12.60 7.62 -0.37
CA VAL A 25 -11.88 6.85 0.66
C VAL A 25 -11.27 7.74 1.73
N TYR A 26 -10.76 8.92 1.34
CA TYR A 26 -10.01 9.78 2.28
C TYR A 26 -10.76 11.08 2.60
N PRO A 27 -10.87 11.42 3.90
CA PRO A 27 -11.45 12.72 4.33
C PRO A 27 -10.68 13.93 3.80
N ARG A 28 -9.36 13.77 3.63
CA ARG A 28 -8.46 14.79 3.05
C ARG A 28 -7.76 14.20 1.84
N PRO A 29 -8.45 14.16 0.69
CA PRO A 29 -7.91 13.53 -0.50
C PRO A 29 -6.73 14.33 -1.06
N TRP A 30 -5.77 13.61 -1.64
CA TRP A 30 -4.72 14.24 -2.43
C TRP A 30 -5.31 14.84 -3.69
N SER A 31 -4.80 16.00 -4.08
CA SER A 31 -5.12 16.59 -5.38
C SER A 31 -4.38 15.89 -6.52
N THR A 32 -4.83 16.11 -7.73
CA THR A 32 -4.11 15.68 -8.94
C THR A 32 -2.68 16.20 -8.97
N GLY A 33 -2.47 17.44 -8.47
CA GLY A 33 -1.13 18.04 -8.37
C GLY A 33 -0.21 17.27 -7.43
N VAL A 34 -0.71 16.80 -6.29
CA VAL A 34 0.05 15.97 -5.36
C VAL A 34 0.42 14.64 -6.01
N PHE A 35 -0.52 13.96 -6.65
CA PHE A 35 -0.22 12.72 -7.36
C PHE A 35 0.82 12.92 -8.47
N ASN A 36 0.74 13.99 -9.23
CA ASN A 36 1.73 14.28 -10.26
C ASN A 36 3.13 14.49 -9.67
N ALA A 37 3.24 15.21 -8.55
CA ALA A 37 4.50 15.41 -7.86
C ALA A 37 5.08 14.07 -7.35
N GLU A 38 4.24 13.22 -6.77
CA GLU A 38 4.64 11.90 -6.31
C GLU A 38 5.09 10.98 -7.48
N LEU A 39 4.42 11.05 -8.62
CA LEU A 39 4.82 10.30 -9.82
C LEU A 39 6.16 10.80 -10.40
N ASP A 40 6.47 12.07 -10.26
CA ASP A 40 7.78 12.60 -10.65
C ASP A 40 8.89 12.08 -9.71
N LEU A 41 8.62 11.96 -8.41
CA LEU A 41 9.52 11.31 -7.45
C LEU A 41 9.67 9.80 -7.76
N ALA A 42 8.61 9.16 -8.22
CA ALA A 42 8.66 7.76 -8.64
C ALA A 42 9.62 7.53 -9.82
N LYS A 43 9.69 8.45 -10.77
CA LYS A 43 10.66 8.41 -11.89
C LYS A 43 12.10 8.48 -11.40
N ARG A 44 12.35 9.10 -10.25
CA ARG A 44 13.68 9.18 -9.62
C ARG A 44 14.02 7.96 -8.77
N GLY A 45 13.07 7.02 -8.62
CA GLY A 45 13.22 5.86 -7.75
C GLY A 45 12.96 6.13 -6.26
N GLU A 46 12.47 7.31 -5.91
CA GLU A 46 12.18 7.69 -4.52
C GLU A 46 10.81 7.22 -4.06
N ARG A 47 9.94 6.84 -5.00
CA ARG A 47 8.57 6.36 -4.80
C ARG A 47 8.30 5.15 -5.68
N TYR A 48 7.32 4.36 -5.26
CA TYR A 48 6.77 3.29 -6.09
C TYR A 48 5.26 3.26 -5.92
N TYR A 49 4.54 3.49 -7.00
CA TYR A 49 3.08 3.50 -7.02
C TYR A 49 2.55 2.45 -7.99
N ILE A 50 1.52 1.74 -7.58
CA ILE A 50 0.85 0.70 -8.36
C ILE A 50 -0.65 0.95 -8.41
N VAL A 51 -1.28 0.43 -9.45
CA VAL A 51 -2.73 0.35 -9.59
C VAL A 51 -3.15 -1.09 -9.80
N GLY A 52 -4.31 -1.44 -9.29
CA GLY A 52 -4.96 -2.71 -9.52
C GLY A 52 -6.21 -2.53 -10.37
N THR A 53 -6.35 -3.34 -11.41
CA THR A 53 -7.52 -3.34 -12.28
C THR A 53 -8.18 -4.71 -12.36
N VAL A 54 -9.50 -4.73 -12.51
CA VAL A 54 -10.28 -5.92 -12.77
C VAL A 54 -11.05 -5.67 -14.06
N ALA A 55 -10.82 -6.52 -15.07
CA ALA A 55 -11.43 -6.37 -16.39
C ALA A 55 -11.31 -4.95 -16.96
N GLY A 56 -10.13 -4.32 -16.78
CA GLY A 56 -9.83 -2.97 -17.27
C GLY A 56 -10.37 -1.82 -16.43
N ARG A 57 -11.15 -2.09 -15.38
CA ARG A 57 -11.61 -1.07 -14.42
C ARG A 57 -10.60 -0.96 -13.27
N LEU A 58 -10.10 0.23 -13.00
CA LEU A 58 -9.25 0.49 -11.85
C LEU A 58 -10.08 0.41 -10.57
N VAL A 59 -9.67 -0.45 -9.64
CA VAL A 59 -10.39 -0.76 -8.40
C VAL A 59 -9.59 -0.48 -7.13
N GLY A 60 -8.31 -0.19 -7.26
CA GLY A 60 -7.48 0.14 -6.12
C GLY A 60 -6.09 0.62 -6.54
N TYR A 61 -5.36 1.17 -5.59
CA TYR A 61 -3.99 1.65 -5.78
C TYR A 61 -3.25 1.68 -4.46
N ALA A 62 -1.93 1.68 -4.55
CA ALA A 62 -1.07 1.71 -3.37
C ALA A 62 0.27 2.36 -3.70
N GLY A 63 0.99 2.80 -2.67
CA GLY A 63 2.29 3.42 -2.85
C GLY A 63 3.23 3.27 -1.68
N ILE A 64 4.52 3.37 -2.00
CA ILE A 64 5.63 3.36 -1.06
C ILE A 64 6.53 4.57 -1.33
N LEU A 65 7.01 5.19 -0.27
CA LEU A 65 8.20 6.02 -0.34
C LEU A 65 9.42 5.22 0.17
N PHE A 66 10.56 5.44 -0.44
CA PHE A 66 11.82 4.84 0.00
C PHE A 66 12.69 5.86 0.73
N THR A 67 13.22 5.43 1.87
CA THR A 67 14.38 6.05 2.52
C THR A 67 15.63 5.26 2.13
N PRO A 68 16.84 5.65 2.55
CA PRO A 68 18.05 4.87 2.25
C PRO A 68 17.95 3.40 2.69
N ASP A 69 17.32 3.12 3.81
CA ASP A 69 17.30 1.79 4.42
C ASP A 69 15.91 1.13 4.43
N ASP A 70 14.84 1.91 4.36
CA ASP A 70 13.49 1.43 4.63
C ASP A 70 12.49 1.83 3.56
N ALA A 71 11.33 1.21 3.62
CA ALA A 71 10.14 1.59 2.86
C ALA A 71 9.03 2.05 3.80
N HIS A 72 8.23 3.02 3.34
CA HIS A 72 7.06 3.49 4.08
C HIS A 72 5.84 3.48 3.15
N VAL A 73 4.78 2.80 3.58
CA VAL A 73 3.52 2.78 2.82
C VAL A 73 2.86 4.15 2.94
N THR A 74 2.70 4.83 1.82
CA THR A 74 2.06 6.16 1.79
C THR A 74 0.55 6.07 1.76
N ASN A 75 0.01 5.10 1.02
CA ASN A 75 -1.42 4.84 0.90
C ASN A 75 -1.68 3.43 0.38
N ILE A 76 -2.82 2.90 0.76
CA ILE A 76 -3.48 1.75 0.14
C ILE A 76 -4.96 2.09 0.10
N ALA A 77 -5.55 2.10 -1.07
CA ALA A 77 -6.97 2.43 -1.23
C ALA A 77 -7.65 1.45 -2.18
N VAL A 78 -8.86 1.07 -1.83
CA VAL A 78 -9.72 0.20 -2.65
C VAL A 78 -11.06 0.88 -2.81
N ASP A 79 -11.56 0.90 -4.05
CA ASP A 79 -12.91 1.38 -4.37
C ASP A 79 -13.90 0.70 -3.41
N PRO A 80 -14.76 1.46 -2.70
CA PRO A 80 -15.72 0.89 -1.74
C PRO A 80 -16.58 -0.25 -2.29
N GLU A 81 -16.94 -0.20 -3.58
CA GLU A 81 -17.71 -1.27 -4.23
C GLU A 81 -16.90 -2.57 -4.39
N TRP A 82 -15.59 -2.49 -4.27
CA TRP A 82 -14.66 -3.60 -4.47
C TRP A 82 -13.95 -4.07 -3.20
N GLN A 83 -14.28 -3.50 -2.06
CA GLN A 83 -13.71 -3.90 -0.77
C GLN A 83 -14.12 -5.33 -0.38
N ARG A 84 -13.36 -5.94 0.52
CA ARG A 84 -13.54 -7.32 1.02
C ARG A 84 -13.46 -8.41 -0.06
N ARG A 85 -12.69 -8.14 -1.10
CA ARG A 85 -12.44 -9.10 -2.20
C ARG A 85 -10.95 -9.44 -2.33
N GLY A 86 -10.15 -9.17 -1.30
CA GLY A 86 -8.71 -9.48 -1.28
C GLY A 86 -7.82 -8.50 -2.04
N ILE A 87 -8.36 -7.41 -2.59
CA ILE A 87 -7.60 -6.45 -3.41
C ILE A 87 -6.51 -5.77 -2.60
N ALA A 88 -6.83 -5.28 -1.39
CA ALA A 88 -5.83 -4.66 -0.52
C ALA A 88 -4.70 -5.64 -0.15
N THR A 89 -5.03 -6.91 0.03
CA THR A 89 -4.04 -7.97 0.30
C THR A 89 -3.08 -8.13 -0.86
N GLU A 90 -3.57 -8.17 -2.09
CA GLU A 90 -2.72 -8.30 -3.28
C GLU A 90 -1.86 -7.06 -3.52
N LEU A 91 -2.42 -5.85 -3.32
CA LEU A 91 -1.66 -4.61 -3.40
C LEU A 91 -0.53 -4.57 -2.35
N LEU A 92 -0.83 -4.92 -1.11
CA LEU A 92 0.18 -4.97 -0.06
C LEU A 92 1.27 -6.02 -0.34
N LEU A 93 0.88 -7.18 -0.87
CA LEU A 93 1.80 -8.22 -1.27
C LEU A 93 2.83 -7.69 -2.28
N GLU A 94 2.37 -6.97 -3.30
CA GLU A 94 3.25 -6.36 -4.31
C GLU A 94 4.19 -5.32 -3.68
N LEU A 95 3.69 -4.50 -2.75
CA LEU A 95 4.53 -3.53 -2.05
C LEU A 95 5.62 -4.22 -1.21
N CYS A 96 5.28 -5.31 -0.52
CA CYS A 96 6.25 -6.08 0.27
C CYS A 96 7.32 -6.71 -0.62
N TRP A 97 6.96 -7.27 -1.77
CA TRP A 97 7.90 -7.78 -2.76
C TRP A 97 8.85 -6.67 -3.23
N LYS A 98 8.29 -5.51 -3.56
CA LYS A 98 9.09 -4.38 -4.03
C LYS A 98 10.07 -3.88 -2.98
N ALA A 99 9.64 -3.76 -1.73
CA ALA A 99 10.52 -3.39 -0.63
C ALA A 99 11.66 -4.40 -0.46
N ARG A 100 11.36 -5.69 -0.55
CA ARG A 100 12.35 -6.75 -0.49
C ARG A 100 13.34 -6.70 -1.67
N GLU A 101 12.83 -6.58 -2.90
CA GLU A 101 13.67 -6.45 -4.11
C GLU A 101 14.62 -5.25 -4.01
N ARG A 102 14.15 -4.16 -3.41
CA ARG A 102 14.93 -2.94 -3.21
C ARG A 102 16.00 -3.08 -2.11
N GLY A 103 15.97 -4.15 -1.33
CA GLY A 103 16.90 -4.39 -0.22
C GLY A 103 16.57 -3.62 1.05
N CYS A 104 15.31 -3.21 1.24
CA CYS A 104 14.90 -2.52 2.45
C CYS A 104 15.08 -3.39 3.69
N GLN A 105 15.53 -2.79 4.80
CA GLN A 105 15.68 -3.44 6.09
C GLN A 105 14.36 -3.55 6.83
N GLY A 106 13.47 -2.58 6.62
CA GLY A 106 12.16 -2.56 7.24
C GLY A 106 11.13 -1.86 6.38
N MET A 107 9.88 -2.01 6.79
CA MET A 107 8.74 -1.33 6.16
C MET A 107 7.79 -0.85 7.24
N SER A 108 7.34 0.39 7.12
CA SER A 108 6.45 1.01 8.10
C SER A 108 5.18 1.57 7.45
N LEU A 109 4.19 1.79 8.28
CA LEU A 109 2.94 2.46 7.90
C LEU A 109 2.28 3.08 9.12
N GLU A 110 1.33 3.98 8.88
CA GLU A 110 0.39 4.44 9.89
C GLU A 110 -1.01 3.92 9.54
N VAL A 111 -1.76 3.54 10.57
CA VAL A 111 -3.15 3.08 10.44
C VAL A 111 -4.01 3.70 11.53
N ARG A 112 -5.26 4.06 11.19
CA ARG A 112 -6.22 4.57 12.18
C ARG A 112 -6.43 3.55 13.28
N VAL A 113 -6.49 4.02 14.52
CA VAL A 113 -6.82 3.18 15.69
C VAL A 113 -8.14 2.43 15.48
N SER A 114 -9.12 3.08 14.86
CA SER A 114 -10.43 2.49 14.57
C SER A 114 -10.44 1.45 13.45
N ASN A 115 -9.41 1.45 12.59
CA ASN A 115 -9.36 0.53 11.43
C ASN A 115 -8.78 -0.84 11.82
N THR A 116 -9.54 -1.61 12.57
CA THR A 116 -9.12 -2.93 13.06
C THR A 116 -8.94 -3.95 11.94
N ALA A 117 -9.71 -3.85 10.86
CA ALA A 117 -9.58 -4.73 9.70
C ALA A 117 -8.23 -4.54 8.99
N ALA A 118 -7.80 -3.29 8.80
CA ALA A 118 -6.49 -2.99 8.22
C ALA A 118 -5.35 -3.44 9.16
N GLN A 119 -5.47 -3.21 10.46
CA GLN A 119 -4.49 -3.68 11.44
C GLN A 119 -4.31 -5.20 11.38
N ALA A 120 -5.41 -5.95 11.25
CA ALA A 120 -5.37 -7.40 11.10
C ALA A 120 -4.70 -7.82 9.79
N LEU A 121 -5.00 -7.13 8.68
CA LEU A 121 -4.34 -7.35 7.40
C LEU A 121 -2.83 -7.16 7.52
N TYR A 122 -2.38 -6.03 8.06
CA TYR A 122 -0.96 -5.73 8.22
C TYR A 122 -0.27 -6.74 9.15
N GLY A 123 -0.93 -7.15 10.22
CA GLY A 123 -0.41 -8.19 11.13
C GLY A 123 -0.12 -9.50 10.41
N ARG A 124 -0.96 -9.90 9.45
CA ARG A 124 -0.71 -11.10 8.64
C ARG A 124 0.53 -11.00 7.75
N PHE A 125 0.98 -9.78 7.46
CA PHE A 125 2.20 -9.51 6.68
C PHE A 125 3.43 -9.26 7.57
N GLY A 126 3.32 -9.48 8.88
CA GLY A 126 4.44 -9.34 9.81
C GLY A 126 4.62 -7.93 10.38
N PHE A 127 3.69 -7.02 10.12
CA PHE A 127 3.71 -5.70 10.76
C PHE A 127 3.24 -5.82 12.21
N VAL A 128 3.96 -5.16 13.10
CA VAL A 128 3.65 -5.10 14.54
C VAL A 128 3.55 -3.65 14.99
N PRO A 129 2.68 -3.34 15.98
CA PRO A 129 2.61 -2.00 16.54
C PRO A 129 3.95 -1.58 17.15
N ALA A 130 4.38 -0.35 16.85
CA ALA A 130 5.64 0.22 17.30
C ALA A 130 5.49 1.59 17.96
N GLY A 131 4.32 2.21 17.90
CA GLY A 131 4.06 3.51 18.51
C GLY A 131 2.70 4.04 18.14
N VAL A 132 2.38 5.20 18.71
CA VAL A 132 1.14 5.92 18.46
C VAL A 132 1.46 7.36 18.11
N ARG A 133 0.88 7.86 17.02
CA ARG A 133 0.87 9.28 16.67
C ARG A 133 -0.48 9.86 17.08
N ARG A 134 -0.48 10.65 18.14
CA ARG A 134 -1.72 11.22 18.68
C ARG A 134 -2.32 12.22 17.70
N LYS A 135 -3.64 12.15 17.50
CA LYS A 135 -4.43 13.07 16.66
C LYS A 135 -3.83 13.25 15.25
N TYR A 136 -3.25 12.19 14.71
CA TYR A 136 -2.58 12.22 13.41
C TYR A 136 -3.57 12.43 12.27
N TYR A 137 -4.73 11.74 12.33
CA TYR A 137 -5.78 11.85 11.34
C TYR A 137 -6.75 12.97 11.69
N GLU A 138 -6.85 13.96 10.84
CA GLU A 138 -7.76 15.12 10.91
C GLU A 138 -7.70 15.85 12.27
N ASN A 139 -6.59 15.74 12.99
CA ASN A 139 -6.39 16.29 14.33
C ASN A 139 -7.41 15.75 15.37
N VAL A 140 -7.96 14.57 15.14
CA VAL A 140 -9.00 13.93 15.97
C VAL A 140 -8.63 12.51 16.35
N GLU A 141 -8.26 11.69 15.38
CA GLU A 141 -8.00 10.27 15.61
C GLU A 141 -6.50 9.95 15.64
N ASP A 142 -6.10 9.11 16.59
CA ASP A 142 -4.72 8.61 16.68
C ASP A 142 -4.41 7.63 15.56
N ALA A 143 -3.13 7.58 15.17
CA ALA A 143 -2.59 6.56 14.31
C ALA A 143 -1.71 5.58 15.10
N ILE A 144 -1.85 4.31 14.79
CA ILE A 144 -0.87 3.30 15.20
C ILE A 144 0.22 3.27 14.13
N VAL A 145 1.47 3.42 14.54
CA VAL A 145 2.63 3.17 13.68
C VAL A 145 2.95 1.68 13.76
N MET A 146 3.01 1.02 12.61
CA MET A 146 3.37 -0.40 12.52
C MET A 146 4.64 -0.57 11.71
N TRP A 147 5.47 -1.53 12.12
CA TRP A 147 6.72 -1.88 11.47
C TRP A 147 6.80 -3.36 11.16
N CYS A 148 7.37 -3.69 10.01
CA CYS A 148 7.81 -5.02 9.65
C CYS A 148 9.31 -5.01 9.44
N HIS A 149 10.06 -5.69 10.30
CA HIS A 149 11.52 -5.84 10.21
C HIS A 149 11.93 -7.18 9.59
N GLU A 150 10.96 -7.99 9.18
CA GLU A 150 11.21 -9.30 8.57
C GLU A 150 11.50 -9.22 7.06
N ILE A 151 11.35 -8.05 6.45
CA ILE A 151 11.46 -7.84 4.99
C ILE A 151 12.70 -8.52 4.37
N PRO A 152 13.93 -8.35 4.90
CA PRO A 152 15.11 -8.96 4.30
C PRO A 152 15.28 -10.45 4.64
N GLU A 153 14.56 -10.95 5.63
CA GLU A 153 14.76 -12.32 6.13
C GLU A 153 14.32 -13.38 5.10
N PRO A 154 15.11 -14.47 4.92
CA PRO A 154 14.74 -15.54 4.00
C PRO A 154 13.36 -16.15 4.26
N PRO A 155 12.95 -16.45 5.51
CA PRO A 155 11.59 -16.97 5.78
C PRO A 155 10.47 -16.04 5.35
N TYR A 156 10.71 -14.73 5.32
CA TYR A 156 9.72 -13.76 4.87
C TYR A 156 9.42 -13.91 3.37
N ARG A 157 10.46 -14.18 2.56
CA ARG A 157 10.28 -14.48 1.13
C ARG A 157 9.35 -15.68 0.93
N GLU A 158 9.51 -16.72 1.71
CA GLU A 158 8.66 -17.91 1.64
C GLU A 158 7.22 -17.60 2.04
N ARG A 159 7.03 -16.76 3.05
CA ARG A 159 5.69 -16.30 3.48
C ARG A 159 5.00 -15.48 2.40
N LEU A 160 5.71 -14.61 1.72
CA LEU A 160 5.16 -13.85 0.60
C LEU A 160 4.80 -14.77 -0.57
N ALA A 161 5.70 -15.67 -0.94
CA ALA A 161 5.48 -16.62 -2.02
C ALA A 161 4.24 -17.51 -1.81
N ALA A 162 3.96 -17.89 -0.56
CA ALA A 162 2.79 -18.70 -0.22
C ALA A 162 1.45 -17.96 -0.36
N ARG A 163 1.46 -16.64 -0.55
CA ARG A 163 0.24 -15.81 -0.56
C ARG A 163 -0.33 -15.51 -1.94
N GLY A 164 0.41 -15.75 -3.01
CA GLY A 164 -0.11 -15.37 -4.32
C GLY A 164 0.71 -15.87 -5.51
N PRO A 165 0.28 -15.52 -6.72
CA PRO A 165 0.90 -15.96 -7.98
C PRO A 165 2.33 -15.48 -8.18
N GLU A 166 2.81 -14.59 -7.34
CA GLU A 166 4.18 -14.08 -7.29
C GLU A 166 5.18 -15.10 -6.74
N ALA A 167 4.72 -16.29 -6.40
CA ALA A 167 5.55 -17.41 -5.96
C ALA A 167 6.71 -17.74 -6.93
N ALA A 168 6.65 -17.24 -8.15
CA ALA A 168 7.61 -17.54 -9.23
C ALA A 168 8.69 -16.44 -9.42
N ARG A 169 8.68 -15.34 -8.65
CA ARG A 169 9.70 -14.29 -8.76
C ARG A 169 10.99 -14.61 -8.04
#